data_8ee400a2e6221153fefeb84609ffdb5e
#
_entry.id   8ee400a2e6221153fefeb84609ffdb5e
#
_cell.length_a   1.000
_cell.length_b   1.000
_cell.length_c   1.000
_cell.angle_alpha   90.00
_cell.angle_beta   90.00
_cell.angle_gamma   90.00
#
_symmetry.space_group_name_H-M   'P 1'
#
loop_
_entity.id
_entity.type
_entity.pdbx_description
1 polymer ?
#
loop_
_entity_poly.entity_id
_entity_poly.type
_entity_poly.pdbx_seq_one_letter_code
_entity_poly.pdbx_strand_id
1 'polypeptide(L)'
;PSALGPVSPVLAQLGARVAGIFDRPEPHVPAGLAEEARRTAQALGADACLVIGGGSAIGLGKAVALTSGLPLIVVPTTYAGSEMTSIYGITDGGVKRTGRDPRVLPRTVLYDPTLTMSLPSNLSASSGMNAIAHCVEALYAQDGNPVISLMAEEGIRALAQALPGLVACPNDENARTLALYGAWLAGTSLGATTMALHHKACHVLGGSFDLPHAEMHSVVLPHAAHYNREAAPGAMNRVARALGSDEGPAGLFELAQRLQLPRSLASLGMPESGLLHAAQQITAAPYPNPAPLSFDGVLALLQAAWSGVAPGTVT
;
A
#
# COMPACT_ATOMS: atom_id res chain seq x y z
N PRO A 1 5.34 27.16 3.59
CA PRO A 1 4.50 26.84 2.44
C PRO A 1 3.23 26.20 2.99
N SER A 2 2.04 26.72 2.65
CA SER A 2 0.79 26.12 3.08
C SER A 2 0.71 24.69 2.53
N ALA A 3 0.17 23.75 3.30
CA ALA A 3 -0.06 22.36 2.86
C ALA A 3 -0.87 22.29 1.54
N LEU A 4 -1.53 23.37 1.18
CA LEU A 4 -2.33 23.55 -0.03
C LEU A 4 -1.54 24.04 -1.27
N GLY A 5 -0.23 24.34 -1.14
CA GLY A 5 0.57 24.89 -2.25
C GLY A 5 0.43 24.10 -3.55
N PRO A 6 0.63 22.78 -3.57
CA PRO A 6 0.51 21.96 -4.79
C PRO A 6 -0.92 21.87 -5.35
N VAL A 7 -1.95 22.05 -4.52
CA VAL A 7 -3.37 21.94 -4.94
C VAL A 7 -4.01 23.27 -5.26
N SER A 8 -3.33 24.40 -4.99
CA SER A 8 -3.85 25.75 -5.26
C SER A 8 -4.33 25.96 -6.71
N PRO A 9 -3.64 25.45 -7.76
CA PRO A 9 -4.14 25.58 -9.13
C PRO A 9 -5.48 24.87 -9.36
N VAL A 10 -5.66 23.70 -8.75
CA VAL A 10 -6.93 22.95 -8.84
C VAL A 10 -8.07 23.72 -8.16
N LEU A 11 -7.81 24.24 -6.96
CA LEU A 11 -8.78 25.07 -6.24
C LEU A 11 -9.17 26.34 -7.02
N ALA A 12 -8.21 27.00 -7.65
CA ALA A 12 -8.46 28.18 -8.49
C ALA A 12 -9.36 27.84 -9.71
N GLN A 13 -9.16 26.69 -10.35
CA GLN A 13 -9.99 26.22 -11.46
C GLN A 13 -11.41 25.86 -11.03
N LEU A 14 -11.57 25.27 -9.86
CA LEU A 14 -12.88 24.92 -9.32
C LEU A 14 -13.68 26.16 -8.88
N GLY A 15 -13.00 27.20 -8.37
CA GLY A 15 -13.60 28.49 -8.00
C GLY A 15 -14.79 28.31 -7.04
N ALA A 16 -15.95 28.86 -7.39
CA ALA A 16 -17.18 28.83 -6.58
C ALA A 16 -17.77 27.41 -6.37
N ARG A 17 -17.27 26.39 -7.06
CA ARG A 17 -17.67 24.99 -6.82
C ARG A 17 -17.04 24.40 -5.58
N VAL A 18 -16.04 25.03 -4.98
CA VAL A 18 -15.43 24.60 -3.72
C VAL A 18 -16.33 25.07 -2.57
N ALA A 19 -17.13 24.16 -2.01
CA ALA A 19 -17.98 24.43 -0.85
C ALA A 19 -17.14 24.66 0.44
N GLY A 20 -16.01 23.96 0.57
CA GLY A 20 -15.03 24.12 1.65
C GLY A 20 -13.88 23.15 1.55
N ILE A 21 -12.92 23.28 2.45
CA ILE A 21 -11.68 22.48 2.47
C ILE A 21 -11.51 21.88 3.87
N PHE A 22 -11.14 20.59 3.91
CA PHE A 22 -10.73 19.88 5.12
C PHE A 22 -9.29 19.38 4.91
N ASP A 23 -8.31 20.06 5.50
CA ASP A 23 -6.87 19.88 5.22
C ASP A 23 -6.07 19.17 6.32
N ARG A 24 -6.74 18.43 7.21
CA ARG A 24 -6.15 17.73 8.35
C ARG A 24 -6.32 16.21 8.30
N PRO A 25 -5.85 15.52 7.22
CA PRO A 25 -5.85 14.06 7.22
C PRO A 25 -4.77 13.53 8.19
N GLU A 26 -5.14 12.53 8.98
CA GLU A 26 -4.24 11.87 9.91
C GLU A 26 -4.01 10.39 9.51
N PRO A 27 -2.84 9.82 9.84
CA PRO A 27 -2.61 8.38 9.68
C PRO A 27 -3.69 7.56 10.37
N HIS A 28 -3.99 6.39 9.82
CA HIS A 28 -4.95 5.43 10.37
C HIS A 28 -6.40 5.89 10.49
N VAL A 29 -6.74 7.12 10.03
CA VAL A 29 -8.11 7.66 10.00
C VAL A 29 -8.82 7.55 11.37
N PRO A 30 -8.52 8.41 12.34
CA PRO A 30 -9.23 8.41 13.62
C PRO A 30 -10.73 8.64 13.45
N ALA A 31 -11.56 7.86 14.16
CA ALA A 31 -13.02 7.92 14.03
C ALA A 31 -13.59 9.32 14.34
N GLY A 32 -13.03 10.02 15.32
CA GLY A 32 -13.44 11.40 15.65
C GLY A 32 -13.16 12.38 14.51
N LEU A 33 -12.02 12.24 13.84
CA LEU A 33 -11.65 13.06 12.69
C LEU A 33 -12.57 12.79 11.48
N ALA A 34 -12.87 11.52 11.21
CA ALA A 34 -13.80 11.12 10.16
C ALA A 34 -15.22 11.71 10.40
N GLU A 35 -15.67 11.71 11.65
CA GLU A 35 -16.95 12.30 12.04
C GLU A 35 -16.94 13.82 11.87
N GLU A 36 -15.87 14.51 12.26
CA GLU A 36 -15.71 15.95 12.06
C GLU A 36 -15.75 16.32 10.57
N ALA A 37 -14.97 15.60 9.74
CA ALA A 37 -14.96 15.83 8.29
C ALA A 37 -16.34 15.62 7.65
N ARG A 38 -17.07 14.60 8.08
CA ARG A 38 -18.44 14.32 7.64
C ARG A 38 -19.41 15.43 7.99
N ARG A 39 -19.38 15.93 9.25
CA ARG A 39 -20.24 17.04 9.70
C ARG A 39 -19.92 18.33 8.92
N THR A 40 -18.65 18.58 8.66
CA THR A 40 -18.22 19.70 7.85
C THR A 40 -18.79 19.62 6.43
N ALA A 41 -18.66 18.48 5.77
CA ALA A 41 -19.23 18.27 4.41
C ALA A 41 -20.75 18.48 4.40
N GLN A 42 -21.46 17.95 5.42
CA GLN A 42 -22.90 18.12 5.55
C GLN A 42 -23.30 19.58 5.78
N ALA A 43 -22.62 20.29 6.67
CA ALA A 43 -22.91 21.69 6.98
C ALA A 43 -22.68 22.62 5.77
N LEU A 44 -21.73 22.26 4.91
CA LEU A 44 -21.43 22.97 3.66
C LEU A 44 -22.37 22.61 2.51
N GLY A 45 -23.25 21.62 2.67
CA GLY A 45 -24.11 21.13 1.59
C GLY A 45 -23.33 20.51 0.44
N ALA A 46 -22.20 19.89 0.73
CA ALA A 46 -21.36 19.26 -0.31
C ALA A 46 -22.11 18.15 -1.02
N ASP A 47 -22.00 18.08 -2.34
CA ASP A 47 -22.59 17.05 -3.21
C ASP A 47 -21.57 16.03 -3.75
N ALA A 48 -20.27 16.32 -3.57
CA ALA A 48 -19.15 15.44 -3.89
C ALA A 48 -17.98 15.68 -2.94
N CYS A 49 -17.08 14.70 -2.85
CA CYS A 49 -15.82 14.80 -2.12
C CYS A 49 -14.66 14.65 -3.08
N LEU A 50 -13.89 15.73 -3.31
CA LEU A 50 -12.62 15.70 -4.03
C LEU A 50 -11.49 15.48 -3.03
N VAL A 51 -10.76 14.40 -3.20
CA VAL A 51 -9.60 14.05 -2.38
C VAL A 51 -8.32 14.19 -3.19
N ILE A 52 -7.41 15.05 -2.75
CA ILE A 52 -6.07 15.18 -3.33
C ILE A 52 -5.07 14.84 -2.25
N GLY A 53 -4.34 13.72 -2.40
CA GLY A 53 -3.39 13.29 -1.38
C GLY A 53 -3.04 11.82 -1.43
N GLY A 54 -2.29 11.36 -0.42
CA GLY A 54 -1.92 9.97 -0.24
C GLY A 54 -2.94 9.16 0.57
N GLY A 55 -2.50 7.98 1.06
CA GLY A 55 -3.35 7.02 1.74
C GLY A 55 -4.19 7.57 2.90
N SER A 56 -3.65 8.49 3.71
CA SER A 56 -4.40 9.12 4.83
C SER A 56 -5.57 9.98 4.33
N ALA A 57 -5.33 10.81 3.32
CA ALA A 57 -6.36 11.66 2.74
C ALA A 57 -7.44 10.81 2.05
N ILE A 58 -7.04 9.80 1.27
CA ILE A 58 -7.94 8.87 0.60
C ILE A 58 -8.78 8.10 1.62
N GLY A 59 -8.15 7.61 2.70
CA GLY A 59 -8.83 6.93 3.79
C GLY A 59 -9.88 7.80 4.48
N LEU A 60 -9.57 9.08 4.73
CA LEU A 60 -10.51 10.04 5.31
C LEU A 60 -11.70 10.29 4.36
N GLY A 61 -11.44 10.53 3.07
CA GLY A 61 -12.50 10.68 2.07
C GLY A 61 -13.42 9.46 2.00
N LYS A 62 -12.86 8.25 2.07
CA LYS A 62 -13.62 7.00 2.14
C LYS A 62 -14.47 6.91 3.40
N ALA A 63 -13.94 7.32 4.57
CA ALA A 63 -14.71 7.34 5.81
C ALA A 63 -15.88 8.33 5.75
N VAL A 64 -15.70 9.47 5.09
CA VAL A 64 -16.81 10.40 4.80
C VAL A 64 -17.84 9.75 3.89
N ALA A 65 -17.42 9.20 2.74
CA ALA A 65 -18.32 8.58 1.76
C ALA A 65 -19.09 7.37 2.31
N LEU A 66 -18.48 6.60 3.20
CA LEU A 66 -19.09 5.40 3.81
C LEU A 66 -20.45 5.68 4.44
N THR A 67 -20.59 6.82 5.07
CA THR A 67 -21.83 7.19 5.80
C THR A 67 -22.66 8.25 5.10
N SER A 68 -22.02 9.20 4.36
CA SER A 68 -22.73 10.25 3.65
C SER A 68 -23.25 9.81 2.27
N GLY A 69 -22.63 8.79 1.66
CA GLY A 69 -22.92 8.38 0.29
C GLY A 69 -22.41 9.37 -0.78
N LEU A 70 -21.62 10.37 -0.40
CA LEU A 70 -21.05 11.33 -1.34
C LEU A 70 -20.12 10.64 -2.36
N PRO A 71 -20.25 10.92 -3.66
CA PRO A 71 -19.32 10.39 -4.65
C PRO A 71 -17.90 10.91 -4.40
N LEU A 72 -16.93 10.00 -4.49
CA LEU A 72 -15.51 10.32 -4.35
C LEU A 72 -14.89 10.56 -5.72
N ILE A 73 -14.14 11.66 -5.84
CA ILE A 73 -13.18 11.93 -6.90
C ILE A 73 -11.81 11.96 -6.23
N VAL A 74 -10.86 11.19 -6.71
CA VAL A 74 -9.54 11.07 -6.05
C VAL A 74 -8.42 11.44 -7.03
N VAL A 75 -7.49 12.24 -6.55
CA VAL A 75 -6.21 12.55 -7.23
C VAL A 75 -5.09 12.08 -6.30
N PRO A 76 -4.53 10.87 -6.52
CA PRO A 76 -3.52 10.32 -5.62
C PRO A 76 -2.18 11.04 -5.81
N THR A 77 -1.48 11.28 -4.69
CA THR A 77 -0.13 11.88 -4.67
C THR A 77 0.93 10.91 -4.15
N THR A 78 0.57 9.65 -3.94
CA THR A 78 1.46 8.53 -3.57
C THR A 78 1.10 7.30 -4.39
N TYR A 79 1.88 6.23 -4.30
CA TYR A 79 1.67 4.99 -5.06
C TYR A 79 0.94 3.89 -4.27
N ALA A 80 0.18 4.27 -3.22
CA ALA A 80 -0.42 3.31 -2.29
C ALA A 80 -1.53 2.42 -2.86
N GLY A 81 -2.20 2.82 -3.96
CA GLY A 81 -3.24 2.03 -4.64
C GLY A 81 -4.62 2.03 -3.97
N SER A 82 -4.77 2.66 -2.80
CA SER A 82 -6.05 2.70 -2.05
C SER A 82 -7.19 3.31 -2.85
N GLU A 83 -6.90 4.23 -3.77
CA GLU A 83 -7.86 4.91 -4.65
C GLU A 83 -8.63 3.98 -5.57
N MET A 84 -8.11 2.78 -5.84
CA MET A 84 -8.73 1.78 -6.73
C MET A 84 -9.51 0.70 -5.97
N THR A 85 -9.74 0.86 -4.66
CA THR A 85 -10.34 -0.18 -3.84
C THR A 85 -11.62 0.27 -3.14
N SER A 86 -12.51 -0.69 -2.87
CA SER A 86 -13.64 -0.52 -1.94
C SER A 86 -13.26 -0.77 -0.48
N ILE A 87 -11.98 -0.91 -0.17
CA ILE A 87 -11.47 -1.17 1.18
C ILE A 87 -11.37 0.14 1.95
N TYR A 88 -11.83 0.13 3.20
CA TYR A 88 -11.66 1.25 4.14
C TYR A 88 -11.11 0.76 5.48
N GLY A 89 -10.52 1.67 6.24
CA GLY A 89 -10.06 1.42 7.61
C GLY A 89 -10.26 2.67 8.45
N ILE A 90 -10.85 2.49 9.65
CA ILE A 90 -11.10 3.56 10.62
C ILE A 90 -10.58 3.07 11.98
N THR A 91 -9.88 3.92 12.70
CA THR A 91 -9.35 3.60 14.04
C THR A 91 -10.22 4.26 15.10
N ASP A 92 -10.76 3.44 15.99
CA ASP A 92 -11.57 3.87 17.13
C ASP A 92 -11.03 3.26 18.43
N GLY A 93 -10.75 4.09 19.43
CA GLY A 93 -10.18 3.66 20.71
C GLY A 93 -8.87 2.85 20.56
N GLY A 94 -8.02 3.17 19.56
CA GLY A 94 -6.79 2.44 19.26
C GLY A 94 -6.99 1.14 18.49
N VAL A 95 -8.22 0.76 18.16
CA VAL A 95 -8.52 -0.46 17.39
C VAL A 95 -8.86 -0.09 15.95
N LYS A 96 -8.07 -0.57 15.00
CA LYS A 96 -8.32 -0.40 13.57
C LYS A 96 -9.38 -1.39 13.09
N ARG A 97 -10.49 -0.88 12.58
CA ARG A 97 -11.56 -1.64 11.92
C ARG A 97 -11.46 -1.46 10.43
N THR A 98 -11.32 -2.54 9.71
CA THR A 98 -11.29 -2.55 8.24
C THR A 98 -12.54 -3.23 7.68
N GLY A 99 -12.93 -2.82 6.46
CA GLY A 99 -14.07 -3.42 5.77
C GLY A 99 -14.02 -3.15 4.27
N ARG A 100 -15.01 -3.71 3.55
CA ARG A 100 -15.24 -3.45 2.13
C ARG A 100 -16.67 -2.93 1.96
N ASP A 101 -16.82 -1.83 1.21
CA ASP A 101 -18.13 -1.26 0.88
C ASP A 101 -18.04 -0.55 -0.48
N PRO A 102 -18.95 -0.84 -1.42
CA PRO A 102 -18.93 -0.21 -2.75
C PRO A 102 -19.10 1.31 -2.70
N ARG A 103 -19.69 1.88 -1.65
CA ARG A 103 -19.87 3.33 -1.48
C ARG A 103 -18.54 4.08 -1.35
N VAL A 104 -17.49 3.41 -0.86
CA VAL A 104 -16.18 4.03 -0.69
C VAL A 104 -15.26 3.85 -1.88
N LEU A 105 -15.68 3.11 -2.90
CA LEU A 105 -14.91 3.02 -4.15
C LEU A 105 -15.00 4.37 -4.87
N PRO A 106 -13.87 5.04 -5.15
CA PRO A 106 -13.88 6.28 -5.88
C PRO A 106 -14.57 6.14 -7.24
N ARG A 107 -15.44 7.09 -7.56
CA ARG A 107 -16.16 7.12 -8.83
C ARG A 107 -15.27 7.53 -10.00
N THR A 108 -14.29 8.37 -9.69
CA THR A 108 -13.31 8.86 -10.65
C THR A 108 -11.96 8.98 -9.96
N VAL A 109 -10.92 8.52 -10.64
CA VAL A 109 -9.53 8.71 -10.21
C VAL A 109 -8.77 9.41 -11.32
N LEU A 110 -8.07 10.49 -10.97
CA LEU A 110 -7.26 11.27 -11.89
C LEU A 110 -5.80 11.14 -11.49
N TYR A 111 -5.00 10.54 -12.35
CA TYR A 111 -3.56 10.39 -12.14
C TYR A 111 -2.82 11.54 -12.81
N ASP A 112 -2.28 12.45 -12.00
CA ASP A 112 -1.48 13.59 -12.43
C ASP A 112 -0.05 13.45 -11.89
N PRO A 113 0.96 13.15 -12.73
CA PRO A 113 2.34 12.98 -12.28
C PRO A 113 2.90 14.26 -11.65
N THR A 114 2.43 15.45 -12.05
CA THR A 114 2.94 16.72 -11.52
C THR A 114 2.66 16.87 -10.04
N LEU A 115 1.55 16.30 -9.53
CA LEU A 115 1.19 16.34 -8.12
C LEU A 115 1.99 15.33 -7.26
N THR A 116 2.79 14.47 -7.89
CA THR A 116 3.71 13.57 -7.21
C THR A 116 5.14 14.11 -7.13
N MET A 117 5.46 15.21 -7.83
CA MET A 117 6.82 15.78 -7.89
C MET A 117 7.40 16.15 -6.52
N SER A 118 6.54 16.56 -5.58
CA SER A 118 6.96 16.90 -4.22
C SER A 118 7.09 15.70 -3.29
N LEU A 119 6.75 14.48 -3.74
CA LEU A 119 6.86 13.27 -2.94
C LEU A 119 8.34 12.91 -2.76
N PRO A 120 8.86 12.85 -1.51
CA PRO A 120 10.25 12.48 -1.24
C PRO A 120 10.62 11.11 -1.83
N SER A 121 11.89 10.96 -2.24
CA SER A 121 12.38 9.73 -2.89
C SER A 121 12.19 8.48 -2.04
N ASN A 122 12.42 8.57 -0.72
CA ASN A 122 12.22 7.46 0.20
C ASN A 122 10.75 7.03 0.29
N LEU A 123 9.81 8.01 0.32
CA LEU A 123 8.37 7.72 0.31
C LEU A 123 7.90 7.23 -1.08
N SER A 124 8.52 7.72 -2.16
CA SER A 124 8.27 7.18 -3.51
C SER A 124 8.67 5.71 -3.59
N ALA A 125 9.86 5.37 -3.08
CA ALA A 125 10.38 4.01 -3.07
C ALA A 125 9.54 3.07 -2.20
N SER A 126 9.26 3.46 -0.94
CA SER A 126 8.53 2.61 0.01
C SER A 126 7.06 2.42 -0.40
N SER A 127 6.36 3.49 -0.85
CA SER A 127 4.98 3.34 -1.33
C SER A 127 4.89 2.52 -2.62
N GLY A 128 5.90 2.62 -3.49
CA GLY A 128 5.99 1.79 -4.70
C GLY A 128 6.23 0.31 -4.38
N MET A 129 7.09 -0.01 -3.41
CA MET A 129 7.28 -1.39 -2.94
C MET A 129 6.02 -1.95 -2.29
N ASN A 130 5.27 -1.14 -1.54
CA ASN A 130 3.96 -1.54 -1.04
C ASN A 130 2.97 -1.85 -2.18
N ALA A 131 2.98 -1.05 -3.26
CA ALA A 131 2.19 -1.36 -4.44
C ALA A 131 2.63 -2.67 -5.13
N ILE A 132 3.94 -2.94 -5.23
CA ILE A 132 4.45 -4.23 -5.72
C ILE A 132 3.92 -5.38 -4.85
N ALA A 133 3.83 -5.22 -3.53
CA ALA A 133 3.30 -6.25 -2.64
C ALA A 133 1.84 -6.61 -2.94
N HIS A 134 1.00 -5.64 -3.31
CA HIS A 134 -0.37 -5.90 -3.77
C HIS A 134 -0.38 -6.80 -5.01
N CYS A 135 0.49 -6.50 -5.98
CA CYS A 135 0.62 -7.29 -7.21
C CYS A 135 1.12 -8.71 -6.91
N VAL A 136 2.15 -8.85 -6.07
CA VAL A 136 2.72 -10.16 -5.72
C VAL A 136 1.66 -11.05 -5.07
N GLU A 137 0.89 -10.55 -4.11
CA GLU A 137 -0.17 -11.33 -3.48
C GLU A 137 -1.35 -11.61 -4.42
N ALA A 138 -1.68 -10.68 -5.32
CA ALA A 138 -2.71 -10.90 -6.33
C ALA A 138 -2.36 -12.03 -7.33
N LEU A 139 -1.06 -12.25 -7.62
CA LEU A 139 -0.63 -13.33 -8.52
C LEU A 139 -0.90 -14.73 -7.98
N TYR A 140 -1.00 -14.90 -6.66
CA TYR A 140 -1.32 -16.17 -6.02
C TYR A 140 -2.60 -16.14 -5.18
N ALA A 141 -3.39 -15.08 -5.30
CA ALA A 141 -4.66 -14.99 -4.59
C ALA A 141 -5.62 -16.11 -4.99
N GLN A 142 -6.35 -16.66 -4.02
CA GLN A 142 -7.30 -17.75 -4.25
C GLN A 142 -8.46 -17.34 -5.17
N ASP A 143 -8.85 -16.07 -5.12
CA ASP A 143 -9.89 -15.44 -5.93
C ASP A 143 -9.33 -14.68 -7.15
N GLY A 144 -8.07 -14.96 -7.52
CA GLY A 144 -7.40 -14.38 -8.67
C GLY A 144 -8.00 -14.87 -10.01
N ASN A 145 -7.73 -14.11 -11.08
CA ASN A 145 -8.13 -14.47 -12.43
C ASN A 145 -7.04 -14.05 -13.44
N PRO A 146 -7.08 -14.57 -14.70
CA PRO A 146 -6.03 -14.29 -15.70
C PRO A 146 -5.84 -12.79 -16.00
N VAL A 147 -6.91 -11.99 -16.00
CA VAL A 147 -6.85 -10.55 -16.28
C VAL A 147 -6.07 -9.84 -15.17
N ILE A 148 -6.43 -10.11 -13.91
CA ILE A 148 -5.73 -9.54 -12.75
C ILE A 148 -4.28 -10.01 -12.70
N SER A 149 -3.99 -11.27 -13.07
CA SER A 149 -2.62 -11.76 -13.14
C SER A 149 -1.76 -11.03 -14.18
N LEU A 150 -2.33 -10.65 -15.34
CA LEU A 150 -1.65 -9.83 -16.33
C LEU A 150 -1.40 -8.41 -15.82
N MET A 151 -2.40 -7.80 -15.17
CA MET A 151 -2.29 -6.48 -14.58
C MET A 151 -1.26 -6.44 -13.44
N ALA A 152 -1.26 -7.45 -12.58
CA ALA A 152 -0.32 -7.55 -11.46
C ALA A 152 1.13 -7.70 -11.94
N GLU A 153 1.37 -8.57 -12.91
CA GLU A 153 2.71 -8.76 -13.50
C GLU A 153 3.21 -7.46 -14.16
N GLU A 154 2.37 -6.79 -14.95
CA GLU A 154 2.71 -5.50 -15.56
C GLU A 154 2.90 -4.40 -14.51
N GLY A 155 2.11 -4.40 -13.42
CA GLY A 155 2.27 -3.48 -12.30
C GLY A 155 3.64 -3.62 -11.63
N ILE A 156 4.10 -4.85 -11.38
CA ILE A 156 5.45 -5.11 -10.86
C ILE A 156 6.50 -4.58 -11.83
N ARG A 157 6.39 -4.89 -13.13
CA ARG A 157 7.34 -4.47 -14.14
C ARG A 157 7.46 -2.94 -14.21
N ALA A 158 6.34 -2.25 -14.28
CA ALA A 158 6.29 -0.80 -14.38
C ALA A 158 6.91 -0.12 -13.15
N LEU A 159 6.58 -0.58 -11.94
CA LEU A 159 7.14 -0.05 -10.69
C LEU A 159 8.64 -0.37 -10.57
N ALA A 160 9.06 -1.60 -10.87
CA ALA A 160 10.47 -1.99 -10.80
C ALA A 160 11.35 -1.18 -11.77
N GLN A 161 10.79 -0.78 -12.91
CA GLN A 161 11.45 0.10 -13.88
C GLN A 161 11.47 1.56 -13.41
N ALA A 162 10.37 2.07 -12.86
CA ALA A 162 10.23 3.47 -12.50
C ALA A 162 11.00 3.85 -11.22
N LEU A 163 10.90 3.02 -10.16
CA LEU A 163 11.36 3.39 -8.82
C LEU A 163 12.85 3.71 -8.72
N PRO A 164 13.78 2.95 -9.33
CA PRO A 164 15.20 3.31 -9.32
C PRO A 164 15.48 4.68 -9.98
N GLY A 165 14.77 4.99 -11.07
CA GLY A 165 14.84 6.30 -11.72
C GLY A 165 14.38 7.42 -10.80
N LEU A 166 13.29 7.22 -10.04
CA LEU A 166 12.77 8.20 -9.08
C LEU A 166 13.68 8.42 -7.89
N VAL A 167 14.43 7.40 -7.45
CA VAL A 167 15.43 7.57 -6.39
C VAL A 167 16.61 8.38 -6.90
N ALA A 168 17.05 8.15 -8.13
CA ALA A 168 18.18 8.85 -8.74
C ALA A 168 17.82 10.28 -9.21
N CYS A 169 16.63 10.46 -9.79
CA CYS A 169 16.13 11.71 -10.32
C CYS A 169 14.65 11.94 -9.92
N PRO A 170 14.39 12.53 -8.74
CA PRO A 170 13.03 12.68 -8.18
C PRO A 170 12.05 13.48 -9.05
N ASN A 171 12.58 14.31 -9.95
CA ASN A 171 11.78 15.18 -10.83
C ASN A 171 11.61 14.62 -12.25
N ASP A 172 11.94 13.35 -12.49
CA ASP A 172 11.68 12.70 -13.77
C ASP A 172 10.19 12.41 -13.94
N GLU A 173 9.52 13.22 -14.77
CA GLU A 173 8.07 13.11 -15.03
C GLU A 173 7.70 11.79 -15.70
N ASN A 174 8.55 11.24 -16.56
CA ASN A 174 8.29 9.95 -17.21
C ASN A 174 8.33 8.82 -16.18
N ALA A 175 9.30 8.84 -15.26
CA ALA A 175 9.36 7.88 -14.17
C ALA A 175 8.17 8.04 -13.20
N ARG A 176 7.73 9.29 -12.91
CA ARG A 176 6.50 9.55 -12.13
C ARG A 176 5.25 9.00 -12.81
N THR A 177 5.11 9.23 -14.12
CA THR A 177 4.01 8.70 -14.92
C THR A 177 3.98 7.19 -14.91
N LEU A 178 5.13 6.54 -15.13
CA LEU A 178 5.24 5.08 -15.12
C LEU A 178 4.95 4.50 -13.72
N ALA A 179 5.38 5.17 -12.65
CA ALA A 179 5.08 4.76 -11.28
C ALA A 179 3.59 4.86 -10.95
N LEU A 180 2.91 5.93 -11.37
CA LEU A 180 1.45 6.06 -11.22
C LEU A 180 0.69 5.01 -12.02
N TYR A 181 1.15 4.70 -13.25
CA TYR A 181 0.59 3.60 -14.04
C TYR A 181 0.72 2.25 -13.28
N GLY A 182 1.90 1.94 -12.75
CA GLY A 182 2.11 0.74 -11.95
C GLY A 182 1.26 0.73 -10.67
N ALA A 183 1.11 1.87 -9.99
CA ALA A 183 0.26 2.01 -8.80
C ALA A 183 -1.22 1.79 -9.12
N TRP A 184 -1.71 2.28 -10.26
CA TRP A 184 -3.06 2.02 -10.74
C TRP A 184 -3.31 0.51 -10.93
N LEU A 185 -2.39 -0.19 -11.60
CA LEU A 185 -2.49 -1.64 -11.80
C LEU A 185 -2.45 -2.40 -10.46
N ALA A 186 -1.58 -1.98 -9.54
CA ALA A 186 -1.46 -2.57 -8.22
C ALA A 186 -2.71 -2.35 -7.36
N GLY A 187 -3.26 -1.13 -7.36
CA GLY A 187 -4.49 -0.81 -6.65
C GLY A 187 -5.69 -1.58 -7.20
N THR A 188 -5.78 -1.74 -8.53
CA THR A 188 -6.81 -2.55 -9.19
C THR A 188 -6.69 -4.02 -8.77
N SER A 189 -5.46 -4.55 -8.74
CA SER A 189 -5.19 -5.92 -8.30
C SER A 189 -5.58 -6.14 -6.83
N LEU A 190 -5.22 -5.22 -5.94
CA LEU A 190 -5.63 -5.21 -4.52
C LEU A 190 -7.16 -5.16 -4.36
N GLY A 191 -7.83 -4.34 -5.16
CA GLY A 191 -9.30 -4.21 -5.12
C GLY A 191 -10.04 -5.47 -5.53
N ALA A 192 -9.45 -6.24 -6.44
CA ALA A 192 -10.07 -7.41 -7.08
C ALA A 192 -9.75 -8.76 -6.39
N THR A 193 -8.80 -8.80 -5.46
CA THR A 193 -8.33 -10.04 -4.83
C THR A 193 -8.27 -9.95 -3.32
N THR A 194 -8.17 -11.12 -2.67
CA THR A 194 -7.96 -11.24 -1.22
C THR A 194 -6.47 -11.39 -0.94
N MET A 195 -5.96 -10.56 -0.04
CA MET A 195 -4.56 -10.58 0.39
C MET A 195 -4.29 -11.74 1.36
N ALA A 196 -3.02 -12.16 1.43
CA ALA A 196 -2.57 -13.34 2.14
C ALA A 196 -1.56 -13.03 3.28
N LEU A 197 -0.53 -13.87 3.44
CA LEU A 197 0.46 -13.82 4.52
C LEU A 197 1.17 -12.48 4.64
N HIS A 198 1.61 -11.88 3.51
CA HIS A 198 2.36 -10.62 3.56
C HIS A 198 1.54 -9.51 4.23
N HIS A 199 0.32 -9.27 3.75
CA HIS A 199 -0.54 -8.22 4.32
C HIS A 199 -0.99 -8.57 5.74
N LYS A 200 -1.28 -9.84 6.04
CA LYS A 200 -1.60 -10.26 7.39
C LYS A 200 -0.45 -9.98 8.36
N ALA A 201 0.78 -10.32 7.96
CA ALA A 201 1.97 -10.03 8.76
C ALA A 201 2.15 -8.52 8.98
N CYS A 202 2.05 -7.71 7.91
CA CYS A 202 2.17 -6.26 8.01
C CYS A 202 1.08 -5.62 8.90
N HIS A 203 -0.16 -6.12 8.86
CA HIS A 203 -1.22 -5.65 9.75
C HIS A 203 -0.93 -5.95 11.22
N VAL A 204 -0.41 -7.15 11.52
CA VAL A 204 -0.03 -7.53 12.90
C VAL A 204 1.15 -6.68 13.37
N LEU A 205 2.20 -6.56 12.55
CA LEU A 205 3.41 -5.82 12.90
C LEU A 205 3.12 -4.33 13.11
N GLY A 206 2.37 -3.71 12.19
CA GLY A 206 1.98 -2.32 12.30
C GLY A 206 1.07 -2.05 13.50
N GLY A 207 0.10 -2.95 13.76
CA GLY A 207 -0.82 -2.81 14.89
C GLY A 207 -0.20 -3.05 16.26
N SER A 208 0.83 -3.93 16.35
CA SER A 208 1.45 -4.30 17.62
C SER A 208 2.67 -3.45 17.98
N PHE A 209 3.40 -2.92 16.98
CA PHE A 209 4.69 -2.27 17.19
C PHE A 209 4.79 -0.88 16.58
N ASP A 210 3.69 -0.33 16.01
CA ASP A 210 3.63 1.00 15.39
C ASP A 210 4.74 1.25 14.35
N LEU A 211 5.08 0.22 13.57
CA LEU A 211 6.15 0.32 12.57
C LEU A 211 5.70 1.17 11.38
N PRO A 212 6.64 1.90 10.73
CA PRO A 212 6.38 2.67 9.52
C PRO A 212 5.81 1.77 8.42
N HIS A 213 4.56 2.05 7.99
CA HIS A 213 3.75 1.12 7.19
C HIS A 213 4.42 0.71 5.88
N ALA A 214 4.84 1.67 5.05
CA ALA A 214 5.36 1.37 3.72
C ALA A 214 6.76 0.72 3.78
N GLU A 215 7.61 1.16 4.69
CA GLU A 215 8.95 0.60 4.92
C GLU A 215 8.86 -0.83 5.44
N MET A 216 7.95 -1.10 6.37
CA MET A 216 7.69 -2.45 6.89
C MET A 216 7.24 -3.39 5.77
N HIS A 217 6.35 -2.96 4.88
CA HIS A 217 5.93 -3.75 3.72
C HIS A 217 7.13 -4.11 2.83
N SER A 218 8.07 -3.19 2.61
CA SER A 218 9.24 -3.45 1.77
C SER A 218 10.19 -4.50 2.38
N VAL A 219 10.31 -4.52 3.72
CA VAL A 219 11.14 -5.51 4.44
C VAL A 219 10.49 -6.90 4.43
N VAL A 220 9.19 -6.99 4.70
CA VAL A 220 8.48 -8.27 4.84
C VAL A 220 8.25 -8.96 3.49
N LEU A 221 8.09 -8.19 2.40
CA LEU A 221 7.68 -8.71 1.10
C LEU A 221 8.56 -9.84 0.55
N PRO A 222 9.91 -9.71 0.48
CA PRO A 222 10.76 -10.78 -0.05
C PRO A 222 10.65 -12.08 0.74
N HIS A 223 10.50 -11.98 2.06
CA HIS A 223 10.41 -13.13 2.96
C HIS A 223 9.05 -13.83 2.84
N ALA A 224 7.95 -13.08 2.73
CA ALA A 224 6.62 -13.65 2.49
C ALA A 224 6.52 -14.31 1.10
N ALA A 225 7.13 -13.71 0.08
CA ALA A 225 7.25 -14.31 -1.25
C ALA A 225 8.06 -15.61 -1.20
N HIS A 226 9.16 -15.64 -0.46
CA HIS A 226 9.97 -16.84 -0.25
C HIS A 226 9.20 -17.94 0.47
N TYR A 227 8.42 -17.60 1.51
CA TYR A 227 7.57 -18.55 2.21
C TYR A 227 6.60 -19.27 1.26
N ASN A 228 6.05 -18.56 0.30
CA ASN A 228 5.05 -19.09 -0.64
C ASN A 228 5.64 -19.67 -1.94
N ARG A 229 6.97 -19.63 -2.17
CA ARG A 229 7.57 -19.94 -3.48
C ARG A 229 7.29 -21.35 -3.98
N GLU A 230 7.36 -22.35 -3.10
CA GLU A 230 7.15 -23.75 -3.46
C GLU A 230 5.66 -24.04 -3.76
N ALA A 231 4.76 -23.36 -3.06
CA ALA A 231 3.32 -23.54 -3.22
C ALA A 231 2.74 -22.72 -4.38
N ALA A 232 3.45 -21.66 -4.81
CA ALA A 232 3.02 -20.77 -5.89
C ALA A 232 4.13 -20.51 -6.93
N PRO A 233 4.76 -21.56 -7.52
CA PRO A 233 5.91 -21.39 -8.42
C PRO A 233 5.57 -20.57 -9.65
N GLY A 234 4.36 -20.72 -10.20
CA GLY A 234 3.91 -19.94 -11.35
C GLY A 234 3.81 -18.44 -11.08
N ALA A 235 3.38 -18.05 -9.87
CA ALA A 235 3.36 -16.66 -9.44
C ALA A 235 4.79 -16.12 -9.25
N MET A 236 5.67 -16.87 -8.62
CA MET A 236 7.07 -16.46 -8.42
C MET A 236 7.83 -16.31 -9.74
N ASN A 237 7.57 -17.17 -10.73
CA ASN A 237 8.13 -17.03 -12.07
C ASN A 237 7.65 -15.73 -12.76
N ARG A 238 6.40 -15.31 -12.56
CA ARG A 238 5.90 -14.03 -13.06
C ARG A 238 6.58 -12.86 -12.37
N VAL A 239 6.75 -12.92 -11.05
CA VAL A 239 7.47 -11.91 -10.28
C VAL A 239 8.92 -11.80 -10.79
N ALA A 240 9.64 -12.91 -10.92
CA ALA A 240 11.00 -12.94 -11.44
C ALA A 240 11.11 -12.27 -12.82
N ARG A 241 10.23 -12.67 -13.76
CA ARG A 241 10.19 -12.11 -15.12
C ARG A 241 9.90 -10.60 -15.10
N ALA A 242 8.95 -10.14 -14.28
CA ALA A 242 8.60 -8.73 -14.17
C ALA A 242 9.73 -7.87 -13.59
N LEU A 243 10.54 -8.45 -12.70
CA LEU A 243 11.72 -7.81 -12.08
C LEU A 243 12.97 -7.92 -12.97
N GLY A 244 12.99 -8.80 -13.98
CA GLY A 244 14.19 -9.13 -14.73
C GLY A 244 15.24 -9.87 -13.89
N SER A 245 14.82 -10.73 -12.97
CA SER A 245 15.65 -11.51 -12.05
C SER A 245 15.49 -13.02 -12.29
N ASP A 246 16.42 -13.82 -11.78
CA ASP A 246 16.34 -15.29 -11.88
C ASP A 246 15.27 -15.86 -10.93
N GLU A 247 15.07 -15.23 -9.77
CA GLU A 247 14.11 -15.65 -8.74
C GLU A 247 13.31 -14.47 -8.21
N GLY A 248 11.99 -14.67 -8.00
CA GLY A 248 11.09 -13.62 -7.53
C GLY A 248 11.47 -13.05 -6.17
N PRO A 249 11.60 -13.87 -5.11
CA PRO A 249 11.96 -13.38 -3.78
C PRO A 249 13.31 -12.67 -3.70
N ALA A 250 14.33 -13.20 -4.38
CA ALA A 250 15.66 -12.58 -4.47
C ALA A 250 15.59 -11.23 -5.18
N GLY A 251 14.90 -11.18 -6.34
CA GLY A 251 14.73 -9.94 -7.10
C GLY A 251 13.98 -8.86 -6.32
N LEU A 252 12.98 -9.22 -5.50
CA LEU A 252 12.29 -8.28 -4.59
C LEU A 252 13.25 -7.72 -3.52
N PHE A 253 14.08 -8.57 -2.95
CA PHE A 253 15.08 -8.17 -1.96
C PHE A 253 16.13 -7.23 -2.56
N GLU A 254 16.67 -7.57 -3.73
CA GLU A 254 17.63 -6.76 -4.47
C GLU A 254 17.04 -5.40 -4.89
N LEU A 255 15.77 -5.39 -5.34
CA LEU A 255 15.09 -4.14 -5.66
C LEU A 255 14.99 -3.24 -4.43
N ALA A 256 14.57 -3.76 -3.28
CA ALA A 256 14.50 -2.99 -2.04
C ALA A 256 15.88 -2.40 -1.65
N GLN A 257 16.97 -3.17 -1.83
CA GLN A 257 18.34 -2.68 -1.60
C GLN A 257 18.74 -1.57 -2.58
N ARG A 258 18.45 -1.74 -3.87
CA ARG A 258 18.71 -0.70 -4.90
C ARG A 258 17.97 0.59 -4.61
N LEU A 259 16.78 0.49 -4.01
CA LEU A 259 15.97 1.63 -3.60
C LEU A 259 16.42 2.23 -2.25
N GLN A 260 17.46 1.70 -1.64
CA GLN A 260 18.01 2.15 -0.35
C GLN A 260 16.99 2.12 0.79
N LEU A 261 16.03 1.18 0.73
CA LEU A 261 15.02 1.00 1.77
C LEU A 261 15.61 0.28 2.99
N PRO A 262 14.98 0.41 4.17
CA PRO A 262 15.36 -0.33 5.36
C PRO A 262 15.45 -1.83 5.09
N ARG A 263 16.49 -2.47 5.63
CA ARG A 263 16.78 -3.89 5.36
C ARG A 263 16.16 -4.85 6.36
N SER A 264 15.76 -4.34 7.53
CA SER A 264 15.34 -5.20 8.64
C SER A 264 14.24 -4.56 9.47
N LEU A 265 13.39 -5.40 10.09
CA LEU A 265 12.40 -4.93 11.06
C LEU A 265 13.08 -4.36 12.31
N ALA A 266 14.29 -4.87 12.67
CA ALA A 266 15.09 -4.31 13.77
C ALA A 266 15.45 -2.84 13.51
N SER A 267 15.84 -2.48 12.29
CA SER A 267 16.16 -1.09 11.91
C SER A 267 14.92 -0.18 11.92
N LEU A 268 13.71 -0.74 11.84
CA LEU A 268 12.44 -0.03 11.96
C LEU A 268 11.96 0.11 13.42
N GLY A 269 12.71 -0.42 14.39
CA GLY A 269 12.41 -0.33 15.81
C GLY A 269 11.64 -1.52 16.39
N MET A 270 11.45 -2.61 15.63
CA MET A 270 10.80 -3.81 16.17
C MET A 270 11.70 -4.49 17.22
N PRO A 271 11.23 -4.70 18.46
CA PRO A 271 11.99 -5.42 19.47
C PRO A 271 12.05 -6.93 19.12
N GLU A 272 13.21 -7.57 19.34
CA GLU A 272 13.38 -9.00 19.11
C GLU A 272 12.39 -9.84 19.93
N SER A 273 12.13 -9.43 21.18
CA SER A 273 11.14 -10.06 22.07
C SER A 273 9.72 -10.09 21.52
N GLY A 274 9.42 -9.26 20.51
CA GLY A 274 8.11 -9.21 19.84
C GLY A 274 7.90 -10.30 18.78
N LEU A 275 8.96 -11.01 18.34
CA LEU A 275 8.88 -11.98 17.24
C LEU A 275 7.91 -13.13 17.53
N LEU A 276 8.00 -13.72 18.71
CA LEU A 276 7.12 -14.82 19.13
C LEU A 276 5.66 -14.38 19.17
N HIS A 277 5.39 -13.20 19.75
CA HIS A 277 4.05 -12.65 19.81
C HIS A 277 3.48 -12.38 18.40
N ALA A 278 4.28 -11.79 17.52
CA ALA A 278 3.86 -11.54 16.13
C ALA A 278 3.54 -12.84 15.39
N ALA A 279 4.39 -13.87 15.49
CA ALA A 279 4.15 -15.16 14.87
C ALA A 279 2.86 -15.81 15.37
N GLN A 280 2.59 -15.77 16.68
CA GLN A 280 1.34 -16.24 17.28
C GLN A 280 0.11 -15.50 16.70
N GLN A 281 0.15 -14.18 16.61
CA GLN A 281 -0.95 -13.36 16.09
C GLN A 281 -1.20 -13.59 14.59
N ILE A 282 -0.13 -13.78 13.81
CA ILE A 282 -0.23 -14.06 12.37
C ILE A 282 -0.88 -15.42 12.12
N THR A 283 -0.62 -16.41 12.97
CA THR A 283 -1.13 -17.78 12.81
C THR A 283 -2.35 -18.08 13.67
N ALA A 284 -2.87 -17.11 14.43
CA ALA A 284 -3.97 -17.32 15.40
C ALA A 284 -5.30 -17.75 14.75
N ALA A 285 -5.55 -17.40 13.50
CA ALA A 285 -6.76 -17.77 12.77
C ALA A 285 -6.41 -18.10 11.31
N PRO A 286 -7.13 -19.04 10.68
CA PRO A 286 -6.90 -19.39 9.29
C PRO A 286 -7.31 -18.24 8.35
N TYR A 287 -6.53 -18.04 7.29
CA TYR A 287 -6.83 -17.18 6.15
C TYR A 287 -6.22 -17.78 4.88
N PRO A 288 -6.71 -17.41 3.69
CA PRO A 288 -6.16 -17.91 2.44
C PRO A 288 -4.68 -17.59 2.30
N ASN A 289 -3.86 -18.61 2.04
CA ASN A 289 -2.45 -18.47 1.70
C ASN A 289 -2.03 -19.71 0.88
N PRO A 290 -1.17 -19.59 -0.16
CA PRO A 290 -0.74 -20.73 -0.95
C PRO A 290 -0.10 -21.85 -0.12
N ALA A 291 0.94 -21.52 0.64
CA ALA A 291 1.60 -22.46 1.53
C ALA A 291 0.80 -22.62 2.85
N PRO A 292 0.69 -23.81 3.41
CA PRO A 292 0.16 -23.99 4.75
C PRO A 292 0.91 -23.14 5.77
N LEU A 293 0.16 -22.47 6.65
CA LEU A 293 0.74 -21.61 7.67
C LEU A 293 1.13 -22.46 8.90
N SER A 294 2.38 -22.34 9.33
CA SER A 294 2.86 -22.91 10.59
C SER A 294 3.50 -21.83 11.45
N PHE A 295 3.38 -21.98 12.76
CA PHE A 295 4.02 -21.06 13.71
C PHE A 295 5.54 -20.98 13.48
N ASP A 296 6.22 -22.13 13.39
CA ASP A 296 7.67 -22.18 13.21
C ASP A 296 8.11 -21.54 11.87
N GLY A 297 7.37 -21.80 10.79
CA GLY A 297 7.67 -21.23 9.48
C GLY A 297 7.48 -19.71 9.44
N VAL A 298 6.41 -19.20 10.08
CA VAL A 298 6.18 -17.75 10.20
C VAL A 298 7.20 -17.12 11.14
N LEU A 299 7.59 -17.78 12.23
CA LEU A 299 8.64 -17.30 13.14
C LEU A 299 9.98 -17.19 12.41
N ALA A 300 10.36 -18.19 11.63
CA ALA A 300 11.59 -18.18 10.84
C ALA A 300 11.59 -17.04 9.80
N LEU A 301 10.44 -16.82 9.12
CA LEU A 301 10.25 -15.67 8.22
C LEU A 301 10.50 -14.34 8.96
N LEU A 302 9.88 -14.18 10.13
CA LEU A 302 10.00 -12.94 10.91
C LEU A 302 11.43 -12.73 11.43
N GLN A 303 12.13 -13.80 11.86
CA GLN A 303 13.54 -13.75 12.29
C GLN A 303 14.45 -13.29 11.14
N ALA A 304 14.29 -13.85 9.95
CA ALA A 304 15.03 -13.44 8.77
C ALA A 304 14.75 -11.98 8.38
N ALA A 305 13.47 -11.56 8.39
CA ALA A 305 13.08 -10.17 8.15
C ALA A 305 13.59 -9.22 9.24
N TRP A 306 13.65 -9.68 10.50
CA TRP A 306 14.13 -8.89 11.62
C TRP A 306 15.64 -8.66 11.57
N SER A 307 16.40 -9.69 11.23
CA SER A 307 17.86 -9.60 11.11
C SER A 307 18.34 -8.96 9.80
N GLY A 308 17.47 -8.89 8.76
CA GLY A 308 17.80 -8.30 7.47
C GLY A 308 18.67 -9.18 6.57
N VAL A 309 18.71 -10.48 6.81
CA VAL A 309 19.37 -11.46 5.93
C VAL A 309 18.52 -11.70 4.67
N ALA A 310 19.15 -12.15 3.60
CA ALA A 310 18.41 -12.48 2.37
C ALA A 310 17.39 -13.61 2.62
N PRO A 311 16.24 -13.61 1.91
CA PRO A 311 15.25 -14.66 2.07
C PRO A 311 15.86 -16.04 1.72
N GLY A 312 15.56 -17.03 2.58
CA GLY A 312 16.08 -18.40 2.42
C GLY A 312 17.49 -18.64 3.00
N THR A 313 18.12 -17.62 3.56
CA THR A 313 19.37 -17.82 4.32
C THR A 313 19.04 -18.51 5.65
N VAL A 314 19.65 -19.66 5.90
CA VAL A 314 19.53 -20.36 7.18
C VAL A 314 20.42 -19.63 8.19
N THR A 315 19.82 -19.08 9.24
CA THR A 315 20.53 -18.43 10.37
C THR A 315 20.81 -19.44 11.48
#